data_2f25aa4f67a31f81d035087c7e8f67bc
#
_entry.id   2f25aa4f67a31f81d035087c7e8f67bc
#
_cell.length_a   1.000
_cell.length_b   1.000
_cell.length_c   1.000
_cell.angle_alpha   90.00
_cell.angle_beta   90.00
_cell.angle_gamma   90.00
#
_symmetry.space_group_name_H-M   'P 1'
#
loop_
_entity.id
_entity.type
_entity.pdbx_description
1 polymer ?
#
loop_
_entity_poly.entity_id
_entity_poly.type
_entity_poly.pdbx_seq_one_letter_code
_entity_poly.pdbx_strand_id
1 'polypeptide(L)'
;MLLPVLLMSGLVPAAPAPSVRVFHDDGGWCWFEDERAIVSGGKLIFGVVASGRKGNVEAVTYDLKSGEAKVFVLHKPDTAEEQRRWMDDHNSPAFLLRPDGRVLAMYAKHGVDEKIYYRVSEPKNPGQWGEERIFVPSATSKVTYSNPHYLPMEKRIYNFFRGIHNSFKPSYAYSEDLGETWTAGNVFINVPTQFRHRPYVKYASNGRDTVHIAYTDGHPRDFDNSIYHIYYRNGMLHRSDGKPIRALKEGLQTPEEGTLVYKGGPKNVAWISDLHLDGKGNPVLVFSEQRDPSGSDHRYHYARWAGGKWRENEIAHAGSRLYKGEDDYTGNVALDPKDTDRVYISTNADPVSGTALPHYEIYLGVTKDGGAKWTWTAVTKDSSEDNIRPICPIVRGGPPVLWLRGKMLTYTNYRFQVVGLAGK
;
A
#
# COMPACT_ATOMS: atom_id res chain seq x y z
N MET A 1 -55.42 -4.44 41.95
CA MET A 1 -54.81 -5.65 41.42
C MET A 1 -54.14 -5.28 40.10
N LEU A 2 -52.82 -4.93 40.16
CA LEU A 2 -52.04 -4.53 39.00
C LEU A 2 -51.21 -5.76 38.56
N LEU A 3 -51.43 -6.22 37.30
CA LEU A 3 -50.60 -7.27 36.67
C LEU A 3 -49.26 -6.67 36.22
N PRO A 4 -48.12 -7.35 36.42
CA PRO A 4 -46.86 -6.93 35.84
C PRO A 4 -46.79 -7.31 34.35
N VAL A 5 -46.47 -6.33 33.51
CA VAL A 5 -46.13 -6.56 32.09
C VAL A 5 -44.69 -7.05 32.05
N LEU A 6 -44.49 -8.32 31.67
CA LEU A 6 -43.19 -8.86 31.33
C LEU A 6 -42.72 -8.32 29.97
N LEU A 7 -41.75 -7.45 29.97
CA LEU A 7 -41.00 -7.07 28.77
C LEU A 7 -40.06 -8.21 28.39
N MET A 8 -40.42 -8.99 27.39
CA MET A 8 -39.51 -9.91 26.74
C MET A 8 -38.50 -9.11 25.92
N SER A 9 -37.28 -8.98 26.40
CA SER A 9 -36.15 -8.51 25.58
C SER A 9 -35.81 -9.58 24.53
N GLY A 10 -36.27 -9.40 23.30
CA GLY A 10 -35.88 -10.23 22.17
C GLY A 10 -34.38 -10.10 21.94
N LEU A 11 -33.64 -11.19 22.12
CA LEU A 11 -32.25 -11.33 21.66
C LEU A 11 -32.27 -11.19 20.13
N VAL A 12 -31.80 -10.04 19.62
CA VAL A 12 -31.47 -9.89 18.20
C VAL A 12 -30.29 -10.85 17.94
N PRO A 13 -30.42 -11.83 17.04
CA PRO A 13 -29.32 -12.72 16.74
C PRO A 13 -28.14 -11.88 16.21
N ALA A 14 -26.96 -12.10 16.77
CA ALA A 14 -25.74 -11.47 16.27
C ALA A 14 -25.56 -11.81 14.79
N ALA A 15 -25.29 -10.80 13.97
CA ALA A 15 -25.01 -11.03 12.56
C ALA A 15 -23.85 -12.04 12.44
N PRO A 16 -23.95 -13.04 11.55
CA PRO A 16 -22.89 -14.03 11.39
C PRO A 16 -21.56 -13.31 11.09
N ALA A 17 -20.48 -13.79 11.71
CA ALA A 17 -19.14 -13.25 11.45
C ALA A 17 -18.85 -13.29 9.94
N PRO A 18 -18.26 -12.25 9.36
CA PRO A 18 -17.97 -12.20 7.94
C PRO A 18 -17.05 -13.37 7.58
N SER A 19 -17.44 -14.15 6.54
CA SER A 19 -16.68 -15.32 6.11
C SER A 19 -15.42 -14.89 5.35
N VAL A 20 -14.28 -15.50 5.70
CA VAL A 20 -13.03 -15.38 4.95
C VAL A 20 -13.13 -16.22 3.68
N ARG A 21 -12.79 -15.62 2.53
CA ARG A 21 -12.72 -16.27 1.21
C ARG A 21 -11.29 -16.29 0.69
N VAL A 22 -10.97 -17.34 -0.10
CA VAL A 22 -9.79 -17.38 -0.94
C VAL A 22 -10.14 -16.74 -2.28
N PHE A 23 -9.40 -15.70 -2.68
CA PHE A 23 -9.55 -15.02 -3.97
C PHE A 23 -8.50 -15.50 -4.97
N HIS A 24 -7.35 -15.98 -4.50
CA HIS A 24 -6.29 -16.56 -5.31
C HIS A 24 -5.43 -17.51 -4.47
N ASP A 25 -4.96 -18.59 -5.09
CA ASP A 25 -4.28 -19.70 -4.40
C ASP A 25 -2.75 -19.54 -4.32
N ASP A 26 -2.16 -18.58 -5.05
CA ASP A 26 -0.72 -18.38 -5.11
C ASP A 26 -0.38 -16.93 -5.43
N GLY A 27 0.38 -16.27 -4.57
CA GLY A 27 0.95 -14.97 -4.86
C GLY A 27 1.07 -14.04 -3.67
N GLY A 28 2.00 -13.10 -3.81
CA GLY A 28 2.28 -12.08 -2.83
C GLY A 28 2.41 -10.69 -3.44
N TRP A 29 2.41 -9.69 -2.60
CA TRP A 29 2.67 -8.29 -2.94
C TRP A 29 3.50 -7.58 -1.87
N CYS A 30 4.22 -6.55 -2.29
CA CYS A 30 4.79 -5.55 -1.42
C CYS A 30 3.78 -4.43 -1.15
N TRP A 31 4.02 -3.56 -0.16
CA TRP A 31 3.10 -2.48 0.19
C TRP A 31 3.48 -1.11 -0.40
N PHE A 32 4.56 -1.03 -1.21
CA PHE A 32 5.00 0.24 -1.78
C PHE A 32 4.52 0.52 -3.21
N GLU A 33 3.85 -0.41 -3.85
CA GLU A 33 3.13 -0.21 -5.11
C GLU A 33 1.65 0.05 -4.82
N ASP A 34 1.06 1.08 -5.40
CA ASP A 34 -0.36 1.42 -5.28
C ASP A 34 -0.95 1.90 -6.61
N GLU A 35 -2.18 1.61 -6.95
CA GLU A 35 -3.10 0.75 -6.19
C GLU A 35 -2.84 -0.73 -6.46
N ARG A 36 -2.72 -1.55 -5.43
CA ARG A 36 -2.56 -3.01 -5.58
C ARG A 36 -3.87 -3.72 -5.89
N ALA A 37 -4.98 -3.12 -5.52
CA ALA A 37 -6.31 -3.65 -5.79
C ALA A 37 -7.30 -2.53 -6.08
N ILE A 38 -8.05 -2.70 -7.18
CA ILE A 38 -9.09 -1.76 -7.61
C ILE A 38 -10.39 -2.51 -7.90
N VAL A 39 -11.51 -1.80 -8.02
CA VAL A 39 -12.74 -2.37 -8.56
C VAL A 39 -13.24 -1.56 -9.75
N SER A 40 -13.54 -2.24 -10.82
CA SER A 40 -14.11 -1.69 -12.04
C SER A 40 -15.19 -2.61 -12.59
N GLY A 41 -16.34 -2.05 -12.97
CA GLY A 41 -17.42 -2.79 -13.62
C GLY A 41 -17.95 -4.00 -12.82
N GLY A 42 -17.98 -3.93 -11.49
CA GLY A 42 -18.40 -5.03 -10.62
C GLY A 42 -17.35 -6.13 -10.46
N LYS A 43 -16.13 -5.88 -10.89
CA LYS A 43 -14.99 -6.81 -10.77
C LYS A 43 -13.91 -6.24 -9.88
N LEU A 44 -13.46 -7.03 -8.91
CA LEU A 44 -12.25 -6.78 -8.16
C LEU A 44 -11.04 -7.19 -9.02
N ILE A 45 -10.06 -6.33 -9.14
CA ILE A 45 -8.81 -6.55 -9.86
C ILE A 45 -7.67 -6.33 -8.89
N PHE A 46 -6.80 -7.31 -8.73
CA PHE A 46 -5.60 -7.19 -7.91
C PHE A 46 -4.42 -7.89 -8.56
N GLY A 47 -3.22 -7.53 -8.14
CA GLY A 47 -1.98 -8.05 -8.69
C GLY A 47 -1.17 -8.84 -7.69
N VAL A 48 -0.45 -9.83 -8.18
CA VAL A 48 0.44 -10.67 -7.38
C VAL A 48 1.70 -11.06 -8.14
N VAL A 49 2.72 -11.44 -7.39
CA VAL A 49 3.82 -12.26 -7.90
C VAL A 49 3.60 -13.69 -7.40
N ALA A 50 3.38 -14.62 -8.30
CA ALA A 50 3.03 -16.00 -8.01
C ALA A 50 4.29 -16.84 -7.76
N SER A 51 4.57 -17.16 -6.50
CA SER A 51 5.80 -17.87 -6.11
C SER A 51 5.80 -19.34 -6.54
N GLY A 52 4.67 -20.03 -6.40
CA GLY A 52 4.48 -21.40 -6.88
C GLY A 52 4.50 -21.50 -8.42
N ARG A 53 4.20 -20.39 -9.11
CA ARG A 53 4.27 -20.26 -10.58
C ARG A 53 5.55 -19.55 -11.03
N LYS A 54 6.61 -19.69 -10.25
CA LYS A 54 7.98 -19.30 -10.58
C LYS A 54 8.14 -17.83 -10.96
N GLY A 55 7.49 -16.95 -10.23
CA GLY A 55 7.62 -15.50 -10.40
C GLY A 55 6.78 -14.91 -11.53
N ASN A 56 5.73 -15.59 -11.99
CA ASN A 56 4.76 -14.95 -12.86
C ASN A 56 4.20 -13.69 -12.18
N VAL A 57 4.16 -12.59 -12.91
CA VAL A 57 3.39 -11.41 -12.51
C VAL A 57 1.97 -11.58 -13.04
N GLU A 58 1.00 -11.61 -12.16
CA GLU A 58 -0.38 -11.95 -12.50
C GLU A 58 -1.35 -10.83 -12.11
N ALA A 59 -2.33 -10.59 -12.98
CA ALA A 59 -3.54 -9.83 -12.68
C ALA A 59 -4.70 -10.81 -12.46
N VAL A 60 -5.31 -10.74 -11.29
CA VAL A 60 -6.49 -11.53 -10.95
C VAL A 60 -7.71 -10.65 -11.07
N THR A 61 -8.70 -11.11 -11.83
CA THR A 61 -10.01 -10.48 -11.95
C THR A 61 -11.04 -11.37 -11.29
N TYR A 62 -11.70 -10.87 -10.26
CA TYR A 62 -12.73 -11.58 -9.50
C TYR A 62 -14.08 -10.90 -9.71
N ASP A 63 -15.05 -11.61 -10.26
CA ASP A 63 -16.40 -11.11 -10.44
C ASP A 63 -17.14 -11.10 -9.10
N LEU A 64 -17.52 -9.92 -8.63
CA LEU A 64 -18.14 -9.73 -7.30
C LEU A 64 -19.54 -10.36 -7.20
N LYS A 65 -20.21 -10.60 -8.34
CA LYS A 65 -21.56 -11.18 -8.37
C LYS A 65 -21.51 -12.71 -8.45
N SER A 66 -20.73 -13.26 -9.39
CA SER A 66 -20.65 -14.71 -9.61
C SER A 66 -19.65 -15.39 -8.68
N GLY A 67 -18.64 -14.68 -8.18
CA GLY A 67 -17.52 -15.24 -7.42
C GLY A 67 -16.50 -15.96 -8.30
N GLU A 68 -16.57 -15.80 -9.62
CA GLU A 68 -15.62 -16.39 -10.56
C GLU A 68 -14.32 -15.56 -10.60
N ALA A 69 -13.19 -16.24 -10.44
CA ALA A 69 -11.86 -15.65 -10.60
C ALA A 69 -11.25 -16.03 -11.94
N LYS A 70 -10.61 -15.05 -12.61
CA LYS A 70 -9.81 -15.26 -13.81
C LYS A 70 -8.42 -14.67 -13.59
N VAL A 71 -7.40 -15.43 -13.99
CA VAL A 71 -6.00 -15.03 -13.90
C VAL A 71 -5.49 -14.72 -15.29
N PHE A 72 -4.83 -13.58 -15.44
CA PHE A 72 -4.07 -13.24 -16.63
C PHE A 72 -2.60 -13.05 -16.25
N VAL A 73 -1.70 -13.73 -16.96
CA VAL A 73 -0.26 -13.60 -16.75
C VAL A 73 0.22 -12.35 -17.48
N LEU A 74 0.52 -11.29 -16.72
CA LEU A 74 1.05 -10.03 -17.24
C LEU A 74 2.49 -10.20 -17.72
N HIS A 75 3.32 -10.94 -16.97
CA HIS A 75 4.67 -11.29 -17.35
C HIS A 75 5.00 -12.72 -16.92
N LYS A 76 5.61 -13.48 -17.83
CA LYS A 76 6.06 -14.86 -17.59
C LYS A 76 7.57 -14.95 -17.78
N PRO A 77 8.35 -15.21 -16.73
CA PRO A 77 9.79 -15.41 -16.86
C PRO A 77 10.11 -16.72 -17.61
N ASP A 78 10.96 -16.65 -18.64
CA ASP A 78 11.25 -17.78 -19.54
C ASP A 78 12.41 -18.64 -19.06
N THR A 79 13.38 -18.09 -18.32
CA THR A 79 14.56 -18.81 -17.85
C THR A 79 14.58 -18.98 -16.33
N ALA A 80 15.32 -19.96 -15.83
CA ALA A 80 15.48 -20.15 -14.38
C ALA A 80 16.13 -18.93 -13.69
N GLU A 81 16.98 -18.17 -14.39
CA GLU A 81 17.55 -16.92 -13.87
C GLU A 81 16.47 -15.84 -13.76
N GLU A 82 15.69 -15.60 -14.81
CA GLU A 82 14.59 -14.64 -14.80
C GLU A 82 13.55 -15.04 -13.73
N GLN A 83 13.20 -16.32 -13.61
CA GLN A 83 12.29 -16.80 -12.57
C GLN A 83 12.76 -16.42 -11.16
N ARG A 84 14.06 -16.58 -10.86
CA ARG A 84 14.61 -16.14 -9.56
C ARG A 84 14.55 -14.63 -9.36
N ARG A 85 14.75 -13.85 -10.43
CA ARG A 85 14.71 -12.37 -10.38
C ARG A 85 13.29 -11.83 -10.26
N TRP A 86 12.32 -12.51 -10.86
CA TRP A 86 10.92 -12.13 -10.78
C TRP A 86 10.21 -12.65 -9.53
N MET A 87 10.75 -13.65 -8.86
CA MET A 87 10.21 -14.19 -7.59
C MET A 87 10.49 -13.28 -6.39
N ASP A 88 10.22 -12.00 -6.54
CA ASP A 88 10.34 -10.96 -5.53
C ASP A 88 8.97 -10.27 -5.42
N ASP A 89 8.40 -10.22 -4.22
CA ASP A 89 7.06 -9.65 -4.01
C ASP A 89 6.96 -8.16 -4.34
N HIS A 90 8.11 -7.46 -4.44
CA HIS A 90 8.21 -6.08 -4.90
C HIS A 90 8.00 -5.92 -6.41
N ASN A 91 7.84 -6.99 -7.16
CA ASN A 91 7.54 -6.96 -8.58
C ASN A 91 6.02 -7.02 -8.85
N SER A 92 5.19 -6.97 -7.81
CA SER A 92 3.73 -6.96 -7.94
C SER A 92 3.26 -5.72 -8.71
N PRO A 93 2.20 -5.83 -9.53
CA PRO A 93 1.75 -4.71 -10.34
C PRO A 93 0.92 -3.70 -9.55
N ALA A 94 1.09 -2.43 -9.89
CA ALA A 94 0.17 -1.34 -9.54
C ALA A 94 -0.85 -1.13 -10.66
N PHE A 95 -2.07 -0.71 -10.30
CA PHE A 95 -3.17 -0.51 -11.23
C PHE A 95 -3.70 0.92 -11.20
N LEU A 96 -4.12 1.40 -12.36
CA LEU A 96 -4.87 2.63 -12.50
C LEU A 96 -6.10 2.41 -13.39
N LEU A 97 -7.29 2.75 -12.90
CA LEU A 97 -8.46 2.87 -13.73
C LEU A 97 -8.37 4.18 -14.55
N ARG A 98 -8.24 4.04 -15.86
CA ARG A 98 -8.12 5.16 -16.80
C ARG A 98 -9.50 5.82 -17.05
N PRO A 99 -9.54 7.11 -17.49
CA PRO A 99 -10.79 7.78 -17.84
C PRO A 99 -11.59 7.11 -18.96
N ASP A 100 -10.93 6.38 -19.85
CA ASP A 100 -11.56 5.61 -20.92
C ASP A 100 -12.13 4.25 -20.48
N GLY A 101 -12.08 3.96 -19.16
CA GLY A 101 -12.59 2.74 -18.55
C GLY A 101 -11.69 1.51 -18.68
N ARG A 102 -10.51 1.65 -19.30
CA ARG A 102 -9.49 0.60 -19.31
C ARG A 102 -8.66 0.66 -18.03
N VAL A 103 -7.96 -0.41 -17.73
CA VAL A 103 -7.03 -0.50 -16.61
C VAL A 103 -5.60 -0.51 -17.14
N LEU A 104 -4.75 0.34 -16.58
CA LEU A 104 -3.31 0.31 -16.75
C LEU A 104 -2.71 -0.52 -15.61
N ALA A 105 -1.84 -1.48 -15.93
CA ALA A 105 -1.00 -2.22 -14.99
C ALA A 105 0.46 -1.85 -15.21
N MET A 106 1.19 -1.51 -14.16
CA MET A 106 2.62 -1.17 -14.21
C MET A 106 3.40 -1.99 -13.18
N TYR A 107 4.56 -2.52 -13.55
CA TYR A 107 5.42 -3.34 -12.70
C TYR A 107 6.88 -3.27 -13.12
N ALA A 108 7.80 -3.66 -12.24
CA ALA A 108 9.24 -3.61 -12.50
C ALA A 108 9.96 -4.75 -11.78
N LYS A 109 11.15 -5.12 -12.21
CA LYS A 109 12.04 -6.00 -11.44
C LYS A 109 12.78 -5.19 -10.38
N HIS A 110 12.50 -5.44 -9.14
CA HIS A 110 12.99 -4.70 -7.98
C HIS A 110 14.50 -4.46 -8.00
N GLY A 111 14.92 -3.27 -8.44
CA GLY A 111 16.32 -2.87 -8.48
C GLY A 111 17.23 -3.73 -9.36
N VAL A 112 16.70 -4.44 -10.36
CA VAL A 112 17.46 -5.34 -11.24
C VAL A 112 17.82 -4.66 -12.55
N ASP A 113 16.84 -4.06 -13.26
CA ASP A 113 17.07 -3.37 -14.53
C ASP A 113 16.40 -1.98 -14.55
N GLU A 114 16.56 -1.27 -15.67
CA GLU A 114 16.05 0.08 -15.90
C GLU A 114 14.63 0.12 -16.47
N LYS A 115 13.93 -1.02 -16.55
CA LYS A 115 12.68 -1.17 -17.27
C LYS A 115 11.47 -1.09 -16.35
N ILE A 116 10.50 -0.27 -16.72
CA ILE A 116 9.13 -0.32 -16.22
C ILE A 116 8.30 -1.01 -17.29
N TYR A 117 7.71 -2.15 -16.93
CA TYR A 117 6.82 -2.92 -17.80
C TYR A 117 5.39 -2.46 -17.57
N TYR A 118 4.58 -2.43 -18.60
CA TYR A 118 3.19 -2.07 -18.45
C TYR A 118 2.29 -2.70 -19.52
N ARG A 119 1.03 -2.86 -19.19
CA ARG A 119 -0.04 -3.30 -20.08
C ARG A 119 -1.28 -2.45 -19.87
N VAL A 120 -2.12 -2.36 -20.89
CA VAL A 120 -3.43 -1.76 -20.81
C VAL A 120 -4.47 -2.83 -21.08
N SER A 121 -5.53 -2.87 -20.29
CA SER A 121 -6.60 -3.85 -20.47
C SER A 121 -7.38 -3.59 -21.76
N GLU A 122 -8.07 -4.63 -22.26
CA GLU A 122 -9.02 -4.49 -23.36
C GLU A 122 -10.22 -3.60 -22.93
N PRO A 123 -10.83 -2.88 -23.88
CA PRO A 123 -12.00 -2.07 -23.59
C PRO A 123 -13.13 -2.89 -22.97
N LYS A 124 -13.66 -2.41 -21.84
CA LYS A 124 -14.77 -3.06 -21.09
C LYS A 124 -14.47 -4.48 -20.60
N ASN A 125 -13.24 -4.96 -20.73
CA ASN A 125 -12.82 -6.28 -20.27
C ASN A 125 -11.51 -6.22 -19.48
N PRO A 126 -11.56 -5.88 -18.19
CA PRO A 126 -10.37 -5.75 -17.35
C PRO A 126 -9.69 -7.09 -17.03
N GLY A 127 -10.26 -8.21 -17.45
CA GLY A 127 -9.66 -9.55 -17.36
C GLY A 127 -8.80 -9.94 -18.55
N GLN A 128 -8.71 -9.08 -19.59
CA GLN A 128 -7.87 -9.29 -20.77
C GLN A 128 -6.98 -8.07 -21.01
N TRP A 129 -5.74 -8.33 -21.43
CA TRP A 129 -4.70 -7.31 -21.50
C TRP A 129 -4.03 -7.34 -22.87
N GLY A 130 -3.74 -6.16 -23.38
CA GLY A 130 -2.96 -5.98 -24.60
C GLY A 130 -1.49 -6.40 -24.41
N GLU A 131 -0.68 -6.13 -25.42
CA GLU A 131 0.74 -6.45 -25.43
C GLU A 131 1.50 -5.80 -24.28
N GLU A 132 2.54 -6.48 -23.79
CA GLU A 132 3.48 -5.92 -22.82
C GLU A 132 4.34 -4.85 -23.51
N ARG A 133 4.39 -3.70 -22.87
CA ARG A 133 5.21 -2.56 -23.32
C ARG A 133 6.26 -2.25 -22.27
N ILE A 134 7.32 -1.59 -22.69
CA ILE A 134 8.45 -1.23 -21.83
C ILE A 134 8.68 0.27 -21.94
N PHE A 135 8.85 0.91 -20.80
CA PHE A 135 9.35 2.27 -20.66
C PHE A 135 10.68 2.25 -19.89
N VAL A 136 11.69 2.93 -20.42
CA VAL A 136 13.01 3.10 -19.80
C VAL A 136 13.17 4.56 -19.42
N PRO A 137 12.94 4.94 -18.14
CA PRO A 137 13.03 6.34 -17.73
C PRO A 137 14.46 6.88 -17.73
N SER A 138 15.45 6.01 -17.56
CA SER A 138 16.87 6.35 -17.58
C SER A 138 17.71 5.10 -17.84
N ALA A 139 18.59 5.12 -18.82
CA ALA A 139 19.46 4.00 -19.15
C ALA A 139 20.56 3.73 -18.10
N THR A 140 20.69 4.60 -17.10
CA THR A 140 21.77 4.50 -16.09
C THR A 140 21.24 4.14 -14.69
N SER A 141 19.93 3.93 -14.52
CA SER A 141 19.32 3.75 -13.20
C SER A 141 18.39 2.55 -13.18
N LYS A 142 18.58 1.68 -12.23
CA LYS A 142 17.64 0.60 -11.93
C LYS A 142 16.36 1.17 -11.34
N VAL A 143 15.22 0.56 -11.64
CA VAL A 143 13.91 1.02 -11.20
C VAL A 143 13.22 0.03 -10.26
N THR A 144 12.29 0.54 -9.47
CA THR A 144 11.34 -0.25 -8.71
C THR A 144 10.16 0.59 -8.27
N TYR A 145 9.08 -0.07 -7.88
CA TYR A 145 7.80 0.48 -7.47
C TYR A 145 7.15 1.33 -8.55
N SER A 146 5.88 1.18 -8.74
CA SER A 146 5.08 2.05 -9.59
C SER A 146 3.84 2.47 -8.81
N ASN A 147 3.49 3.76 -8.93
CA ASN A 147 2.33 4.35 -8.28
C ASN A 147 1.67 5.30 -9.28
N PRO A 148 0.81 4.79 -10.19
CA PRO A 148 0.20 5.60 -11.24
C PRO A 148 -1.03 6.35 -10.71
N HIS A 149 -1.09 7.68 -10.97
CA HIS A 149 -2.20 8.54 -10.61
C HIS A 149 -2.61 9.40 -11.79
N TYR A 150 -3.91 9.42 -12.11
CA TYR A 150 -4.46 10.32 -13.12
C TYR A 150 -4.95 11.63 -12.47
N LEU A 151 -4.47 12.75 -12.99
CA LEU A 151 -4.89 14.10 -12.59
C LEU A 151 -5.68 14.76 -13.72
N PRO A 152 -7.03 14.73 -13.70
CA PRO A 152 -7.87 15.23 -14.79
C PRO A 152 -7.71 16.73 -15.07
N MET A 153 -7.37 17.54 -14.08
CA MET A 153 -7.11 18.97 -14.29
C MET A 153 -5.87 19.23 -15.15
N GLU A 154 -4.90 18.33 -15.13
CA GLU A 154 -3.69 18.38 -15.97
C GLU A 154 -3.80 17.48 -17.21
N LYS A 155 -4.82 16.61 -17.27
CA LYS A 155 -4.99 15.55 -18.29
C LYS A 155 -3.77 14.63 -18.39
N ARG A 156 -3.11 14.35 -17.25
CA ARG A 156 -1.89 13.58 -17.18
C ARG A 156 -2.04 12.38 -16.24
N ILE A 157 -1.38 11.28 -16.60
CA ILE A 157 -1.05 10.21 -15.70
C ILE A 157 0.37 10.46 -15.20
N TYR A 158 0.56 10.55 -13.89
CA TYR A 158 1.86 10.51 -13.24
C TYR A 158 2.13 9.09 -12.76
N ASN A 159 3.32 8.55 -13.03
CA ASN A 159 3.83 7.37 -12.35
C ASN A 159 4.94 7.82 -11.40
N PHE A 160 4.74 7.64 -10.11
CA PHE A 160 5.78 7.84 -9.11
C PHE A 160 6.46 6.49 -8.85
N PHE A 161 7.78 6.47 -8.93
CA PHE A 161 8.59 5.27 -8.81
C PHE A 161 9.95 5.60 -8.18
N ARG A 162 10.83 4.62 -8.08
CA ARG A 162 12.19 4.83 -7.58
C ARG A 162 13.22 4.45 -8.65
N GLY A 163 14.12 5.40 -8.99
CA GLY A 163 15.25 5.17 -9.87
C GLY A 163 15.23 5.97 -11.17
N ILE A 164 15.97 7.09 -11.18
CA ILE A 164 16.28 7.89 -12.38
C ILE A 164 17.63 8.59 -12.18
N HIS A 165 18.35 8.91 -13.26
CA HIS A 165 19.61 9.65 -13.27
C HIS A 165 20.67 9.07 -12.33
N ASN A 166 20.90 7.75 -12.40
CA ASN A 166 21.87 7.03 -11.58
C ASN A 166 21.62 7.14 -10.06
N SER A 167 20.38 7.42 -9.67
CA SER A 167 19.93 7.57 -8.31
C SER A 167 18.81 6.58 -8.01
N PHE A 168 18.87 5.91 -6.88
CA PHE A 168 17.82 5.01 -6.40
C PHE A 168 16.86 5.76 -5.47
N LYS A 169 16.36 6.92 -5.92
CA LYS A 169 15.54 7.87 -5.15
C LYS A 169 14.14 8.02 -5.73
N PRO A 170 13.19 8.55 -4.93
CA PRO A 170 11.85 8.85 -5.41
C PRO A 170 11.85 9.75 -6.63
N SER A 171 11.26 9.26 -7.71
CA SER A 171 11.28 9.82 -9.05
C SER A 171 9.90 9.79 -9.67
N TYR A 172 9.69 10.49 -10.77
CA TYR A 172 8.43 10.47 -11.50
C TYR A 172 8.64 10.43 -13.01
N ALA A 173 7.63 9.92 -13.69
CA ALA A 173 7.40 10.06 -15.13
C ALA A 173 5.93 10.45 -15.34
N TYR A 174 5.59 10.90 -16.53
CA TYR A 174 4.21 11.25 -16.87
C TYR A 174 3.85 10.85 -18.29
N SER A 175 2.54 10.70 -18.52
CA SER A 175 1.93 10.44 -19.81
C SER A 175 0.82 11.45 -20.06
N GLU A 176 0.72 11.98 -21.28
CA GLU A 176 -0.31 12.91 -21.76
C GLU A 176 -1.34 12.23 -22.67
N ASP A 177 -1.13 10.95 -22.98
CA ASP A 177 -1.95 10.13 -23.88
C ASP A 177 -2.52 8.87 -23.19
N LEU A 178 -2.85 8.98 -21.90
CA LEU A 178 -3.44 7.94 -21.09
C LEU A 178 -2.56 6.69 -20.93
N GLY A 179 -1.23 6.83 -20.96
CA GLY A 179 -0.27 5.75 -20.75
C GLY A 179 0.12 5.00 -22.02
N GLU A 180 -0.17 5.53 -23.21
CA GLU A 180 0.32 4.97 -24.46
C GLU A 180 1.82 5.26 -24.63
N THR A 181 2.26 6.48 -24.28
CA THR A 181 3.68 6.89 -24.25
C THR A 181 4.02 7.57 -22.92
N TRP A 182 5.29 7.57 -22.56
CA TRP A 182 5.79 8.09 -21.29
C TRP A 182 6.97 9.04 -21.49
N THR A 183 6.96 10.12 -20.70
CA THR A 183 8.07 11.06 -20.60
C THR A 183 8.71 10.93 -19.24
N ALA A 184 10.03 10.74 -19.18
CA ALA A 184 10.79 10.77 -17.94
C ALA A 184 10.75 12.17 -17.32
N GLY A 185 10.45 12.23 -16.04
CA GLY A 185 10.53 13.44 -15.23
C GLY A 185 11.90 13.60 -14.57
N ASN A 186 11.89 13.69 -13.23
CA ASN A 186 13.11 13.88 -12.45
C ASN A 186 12.99 13.17 -11.07
N VAL A 187 14.08 13.18 -10.31
CA VAL A 187 14.05 12.91 -8.86
C VAL A 187 13.31 14.05 -8.18
N PHE A 188 12.33 13.76 -7.32
CA PHE A 188 11.57 14.79 -6.62
C PHE A 188 11.81 14.81 -5.10
N ILE A 189 12.50 13.81 -4.55
CA ILE A 189 13.10 13.85 -3.22
C ILE A 189 14.60 13.58 -3.41
N ASN A 190 15.35 14.65 -3.67
CA ASN A 190 16.77 14.60 -4.00
C ASN A 190 17.65 14.81 -2.75
N VAL A 191 17.20 14.33 -1.60
CA VAL A 191 17.98 14.43 -0.35
C VAL A 191 19.41 13.93 -0.50
N PRO A 192 20.36 14.42 0.33
CA PRO A 192 21.79 14.34 0.05
C PRO A 192 22.27 12.93 -0.26
N THR A 193 22.88 12.84 -1.25
CA THR A 193 23.97 12.25 -2.02
C THR A 193 24.52 10.89 -1.62
N GLN A 194 24.23 10.32 -0.47
CA GLN A 194 24.68 8.95 -0.20
C GLN A 194 23.80 7.97 -0.97
N PHE A 195 24.41 7.06 -1.71
CA PHE A 195 23.73 6.04 -2.54
C PHE A 195 22.64 5.26 -1.78
N ARG A 196 22.82 5.03 -0.47
CA ARG A 196 21.85 4.32 0.38
C ARG A 196 20.71 5.19 0.89
N HIS A 197 20.78 6.50 0.70
CA HIS A 197 19.74 7.42 1.12
C HIS A 197 18.56 7.37 0.14
N ARG A 198 17.66 6.43 0.38
CA ARG A 198 16.49 6.16 -0.46
C ARG A 198 15.20 6.29 0.36
N PRO A 199 14.59 7.45 0.41
CA PRO A 199 13.29 7.63 1.07
C PRO A 199 12.25 6.63 0.58
N TYR A 200 11.46 6.10 1.51
CA TYR A 200 10.28 5.28 1.20
C TYR A 200 9.05 6.16 1.20
N VAL A 201 8.17 5.96 0.23
CA VAL A 201 7.13 6.92 -0.09
C VAL A 201 5.79 6.21 -0.26
N LYS A 202 4.71 6.85 0.25
CA LYS A 202 3.32 6.48 -0.02
C LYS A 202 2.59 7.68 -0.62
N TYR A 203 1.61 7.37 -1.46
CA TYR A 203 0.91 8.35 -2.27
C TYR A 203 -0.60 8.23 -2.08
N ALA A 204 -1.32 9.36 -2.15
CA ALA A 204 -2.78 9.39 -2.20
C ALA A 204 -3.26 10.54 -3.08
N SER A 205 -4.02 10.24 -4.13
CA SER A 205 -4.59 11.25 -5.01
C SER A 205 -5.99 11.67 -4.55
N ASN A 206 -6.32 12.97 -4.70
CA ASN A 206 -7.69 13.44 -4.57
C ASN A 206 -8.54 13.16 -5.83
N GLY A 207 -7.97 12.49 -6.84
CA GLY A 207 -8.63 12.19 -8.12
C GLY A 207 -8.92 13.41 -8.98
N ARG A 208 -8.31 14.56 -8.70
CA ARG A 208 -8.56 15.83 -9.40
C ARG A 208 -7.29 16.55 -9.83
N ASP A 209 -6.52 17.06 -8.89
CA ASP A 209 -5.40 17.97 -9.14
C ASP A 209 -4.24 17.81 -8.15
N THR A 210 -4.36 16.94 -7.16
CA THR A 210 -3.42 16.84 -6.05
C THR A 210 -3.04 15.40 -5.78
N VAL A 211 -1.74 15.15 -5.56
CA VAL A 211 -1.21 13.91 -5.00
C VAL A 211 -0.52 14.24 -3.68
N HIS A 212 -1.03 13.70 -2.58
CA HIS A 212 -0.41 13.74 -1.28
C HIS A 212 0.70 12.68 -1.20
N ILE A 213 1.78 13.01 -0.51
CA ILE A 213 3.02 12.25 -0.50
C ILE A 213 3.55 12.22 0.93
N ALA A 214 3.61 11.03 1.54
CA ALA A 214 4.25 10.83 2.84
C ALA A 214 5.54 10.04 2.64
N TYR A 215 6.62 10.41 3.32
CA TYR A 215 7.93 9.80 3.11
C TYR A 215 8.79 9.77 4.36
N THR A 216 9.77 8.88 4.36
CA THR A 216 10.78 8.70 5.41
C THR A 216 12.10 9.37 5.02
N ASP A 217 13.04 9.47 5.95
CA ASP A 217 14.42 9.87 5.65
C ASP A 217 15.09 8.87 4.69
N GLY A 218 14.95 7.58 4.98
CA GLY A 218 15.54 6.52 4.17
C GLY A 218 14.98 5.13 4.50
N HIS A 219 15.79 4.10 4.31
CA HIS A 219 15.45 2.77 4.79
C HIS A 219 15.64 2.69 6.30
N PRO A 220 14.69 2.16 7.09
CA PRO A 220 14.77 2.12 8.55
C PRO A 220 16.01 1.39 9.09
N ARG A 221 16.54 0.42 8.36
CA ARG A 221 17.80 -0.26 8.70
C ARG A 221 19.01 0.67 8.72
N ASP A 222 18.98 1.73 7.91
CA ASP A 222 20.12 2.63 7.68
C ASP A 222 19.90 4.00 8.35
N PHE A 223 18.68 4.35 8.76
CA PHE A 223 18.28 5.67 9.26
C PHE A 223 17.30 5.58 10.42
N ASP A 224 17.45 6.44 11.40
CA ASP A 224 16.51 6.67 12.49
C ASP A 224 15.29 7.47 11.99
N ASN A 225 14.50 6.87 11.10
CA ASN A 225 13.50 7.52 10.29
C ASN A 225 12.47 8.33 11.07
N SER A 226 12.31 9.59 10.65
CA SER A 226 11.09 10.39 10.83
C SER A 226 10.13 10.18 9.67
N ILE A 227 8.91 10.69 9.79
CA ILE A 227 7.93 10.74 8.70
C ILE A 227 7.60 12.18 8.40
N TYR A 228 7.58 12.50 7.12
CA TYR A 228 7.26 13.82 6.58
C TYR A 228 6.12 13.72 5.57
N HIS A 229 5.44 14.86 5.34
CA HIS A 229 4.38 14.98 4.35
C HIS A 229 4.54 16.23 3.50
N ILE A 230 4.30 16.07 2.20
CA ILE A 230 4.11 17.13 1.21
C ILE A 230 2.91 16.79 0.34
N TYR A 231 2.52 17.70 -0.54
CA TYR A 231 1.66 17.35 -1.67
C TYR A 231 2.12 18.05 -2.96
N TYR A 232 1.87 17.38 -4.06
CA TYR A 232 2.01 17.90 -5.40
C TYR A 232 0.70 18.52 -5.88
N ARG A 233 0.76 19.72 -6.48
CA ARG A 233 -0.34 20.35 -7.21
C ARG A 233 0.20 21.33 -8.25
N ASN A 234 -0.30 21.26 -9.49
CA ASN A 234 0.01 22.20 -10.58
C ASN A 234 1.52 22.46 -10.75
N GLY A 235 2.32 21.42 -10.83
CA GLY A 235 3.77 21.53 -11.02
C GLY A 235 4.59 21.86 -9.78
N MET A 236 3.95 22.12 -8.62
CA MET A 236 4.60 22.58 -7.39
C MET A 236 4.45 21.57 -6.25
N LEU A 237 5.47 21.45 -5.43
CA LEU A 237 5.45 20.77 -4.13
C LEU A 237 5.07 21.77 -3.03
N HIS A 238 4.22 21.33 -2.10
CA HIS A 238 3.72 22.16 -1.00
C HIS A 238 3.85 21.42 0.32
N ARG A 239 3.96 22.17 1.41
CA ARG A 239 3.81 21.65 2.77
C ARG A 239 2.35 21.35 3.09
N SER A 240 2.10 20.59 4.16
CA SER A 240 0.73 20.27 4.62
C SER A 240 -0.14 21.49 4.85
N ASP A 241 0.44 22.64 5.23
CA ASP A 241 -0.26 23.91 5.47
C ASP A 241 -0.54 24.74 4.21
N GLY A 242 -0.19 24.21 3.03
CA GLY A 242 -0.40 24.87 1.75
C GLY A 242 0.75 25.75 1.27
N LYS A 243 1.79 25.97 2.08
CA LYS A 243 2.93 26.77 1.67
C LYS A 243 3.70 26.09 0.55
N PRO A 244 3.97 26.79 -0.58
CA PRO A 244 4.78 26.25 -1.65
C PRO A 244 6.22 26.05 -1.19
N ILE A 245 6.86 24.98 -1.68
CA ILE A 245 8.27 24.68 -1.43
C ILE A 245 9.07 25.02 -2.70
N ARG A 246 8.85 24.23 -3.75
CA ARG A 246 9.52 24.39 -5.06
C ARG A 246 8.82 23.60 -6.16
N ALA A 247 9.26 23.76 -7.39
CA ALA A 247 8.74 23.00 -8.51
C ALA A 247 9.04 21.48 -8.35
N LEU A 248 8.11 20.62 -8.77
CA LEU A 248 8.30 19.15 -8.76
C LEU A 248 9.61 18.74 -9.46
N LYS A 249 9.93 19.38 -10.58
CA LYS A 249 11.15 19.09 -11.38
C LYS A 249 12.46 19.41 -10.64
N GLU A 250 12.42 20.27 -9.64
CA GLU A 250 13.59 20.64 -8.81
C GLU A 250 13.77 19.67 -7.65
N GLY A 251 12.66 19.14 -7.13
CA GLY A 251 12.64 18.20 -6.01
C GLY A 251 13.11 18.78 -4.69
N LEU A 252 12.76 18.12 -3.59
CA LEU A 252 13.23 18.45 -2.26
C LEU A 252 14.74 18.21 -2.15
N GLN A 253 15.44 19.08 -1.43
CA GLN A 253 16.87 18.98 -1.17
C GLN A 253 17.17 18.33 0.18
N THR A 254 16.26 18.45 1.14
CA THR A 254 16.30 17.75 2.43
C THR A 254 14.90 17.26 2.80
N PRO A 255 14.79 16.19 3.62
CA PRO A 255 13.48 15.67 4.06
C PRO A 255 12.68 16.74 4.84
N GLU A 256 13.35 17.58 5.61
CA GLU A 256 12.77 18.58 6.51
C GLU A 256 12.09 19.75 5.78
N GLU A 257 12.29 19.90 4.46
CA GLU A 257 11.52 20.87 3.67
C GLU A 257 10.02 20.54 3.69
N GLY A 258 9.66 19.25 3.84
CA GLY A 258 8.30 18.82 4.10
C GLY A 258 7.79 19.19 5.50
N THR A 259 6.54 18.85 5.77
CA THR A 259 5.96 19.01 7.11
C THR A 259 6.26 17.75 7.92
N LEU A 260 6.90 17.91 9.08
CA LEU A 260 7.12 16.80 10.00
C LEU A 260 5.77 16.26 10.51
N VAL A 261 5.59 14.95 10.39
CA VAL A 261 4.44 14.20 10.91
C VAL A 261 4.80 13.50 12.23
N TYR A 262 5.93 12.79 12.19
CA TYR A 262 6.44 12.02 13.32
C TYR A 262 7.97 12.17 13.39
N LYS A 263 8.49 12.43 14.60
CA LYS A 263 9.93 12.54 14.82
C LYS A 263 10.48 11.18 15.28
N GLY A 264 11.25 10.55 14.41
CA GLY A 264 11.98 9.34 14.72
C GLY A 264 13.29 9.56 15.47
N GLY A 265 13.87 8.46 15.90
CA GLY A 265 15.15 8.39 16.61
C GLY A 265 15.58 6.92 16.81
N PRO A 266 16.72 6.67 17.49
CA PRO A 266 17.32 5.32 17.60
C PRO A 266 16.44 4.27 18.30
N LYS A 267 15.41 4.69 19.04
CA LYS A 267 14.48 3.82 19.77
C LYS A 267 13.03 3.95 19.32
N ASN A 268 12.81 4.63 18.21
CA ASN A 268 11.50 4.87 17.64
C ASN A 268 11.59 5.12 16.14
N VAL A 269 12.19 4.16 15.43
CA VAL A 269 12.41 4.22 13.98
C VAL A 269 11.08 4.00 13.26
N ALA A 270 10.66 4.96 12.43
CA ALA A 270 9.38 4.90 11.74
C ALA A 270 9.48 4.34 10.32
N TRP A 271 8.43 3.61 9.87
CA TRP A 271 8.29 3.20 8.48
C TRP A 271 6.85 3.34 7.99
N ILE A 272 6.67 4.15 6.94
CA ILE A 272 5.33 4.45 6.40
C ILE A 272 4.66 3.19 5.82
N SER A 273 3.40 2.95 6.17
CA SER A 273 2.61 1.81 5.72
C SER A 273 1.54 2.19 4.71
N ASP A 274 0.73 3.22 5.00
CA ASP A 274 -0.38 3.60 4.14
C ASP A 274 -0.73 5.08 4.27
N LEU A 275 -1.37 5.65 3.23
CA LEU A 275 -1.79 7.05 3.16
C LEU A 275 -3.10 7.14 2.36
N HIS A 276 -4.12 7.77 2.94
CA HIS A 276 -5.37 8.09 2.26
C HIS A 276 -5.88 9.48 2.65
N LEU A 277 -6.98 9.92 2.03
CA LEU A 277 -7.63 11.19 2.32
C LEU A 277 -8.95 10.93 3.06
N ASP A 278 -9.23 11.73 4.09
CA ASP A 278 -10.53 11.70 4.74
C ASP A 278 -11.62 12.32 3.86
N GLY A 279 -12.88 12.22 4.28
CA GLY A 279 -14.03 12.78 3.54
C GLY A 279 -13.98 14.31 3.31
N LYS A 280 -13.02 15.01 3.91
CA LYS A 280 -12.76 16.46 3.72
C LYS A 280 -11.53 16.71 2.85
N GLY A 281 -10.85 15.66 2.39
CA GLY A 281 -9.62 15.75 1.61
C GLY A 281 -8.36 15.99 2.43
N ASN A 282 -8.41 15.81 3.76
CA ASN A 282 -7.21 15.91 4.58
C ASN A 282 -6.44 14.58 4.57
N PRO A 283 -5.10 14.60 4.53
CA PRO A 283 -4.31 13.38 4.57
C PRO A 283 -4.36 12.70 5.96
N VAL A 284 -4.50 11.39 5.90
CA VAL A 284 -4.45 10.46 7.04
C VAL A 284 -3.45 9.38 6.68
N LEU A 285 -2.54 9.06 7.59
CA LEU A 285 -1.53 8.04 7.37
C LEU A 285 -1.38 7.11 8.57
N VAL A 286 -0.90 5.90 8.29
CA VAL A 286 -0.54 4.89 9.28
C VAL A 286 0.88 4.41 9.01
N PHE A 287 1.58 4.04 10.07
CA PHE A 287 2.97 3.62 10.00
C PHE A 287 3.32 2.67 11.15
N SER A 288 4.43 1.94 10.98
CA SER A 288 5.05 1.17 12.05
C SER A 288 6.18 1.95 12.71
N GLU A 289 6.38 1.72 13.98
CA GLU A 289 7.52 2.17 14.78
C GLU A 289 8.25 0.94 15.31
N GLN A 290 9.56 0.87 15.09
CA GLN A 290 10.43 -0.12 15.73
C GLN A 290 11.03 0.49 16.99
N ARG A 291 10.76 -0.13 18.14
CA ARG A 291 11.28 0.28 19.46
C ARG A 291 12.54 -0.44 19.87
N ASP A 292 12.76 -1.59 19.30
CA ASP A 292 13.88 -2.46 19.62
C ASP A 292 14.61 -2.89 18.35
N PRO A 293 15.94 -2.62 18.25
CA PRO A 293 16.73 -3.01 17.07
C PRO A 293 16.72 -4.52 16.76
N SER A 294 16.36 -5.39 17.70
CA SER A 294 16.18 -6.83 17.44
C SER A 294 14.88 -7.14 16.70
N GLY A 295 14.00 -6.14 16.49
CA GLY A 295 12.69 -6.33 15.90
C GLY A 295 11.72 -7.11 16.79
N SER A 296 11.90 -7.09 18.10
CA SER A 296 11.02 -7.79 19.04
C SER A 296 9.80 -6.96 19.46
N ASP A 297 9.85 -5.65 19.33
CA ASP A 297 8.76 -4.72 19.71
C ASP A 297 8.53 -3.67 18.62
N HIS A 298 7.39 -3.79 17.96
CA HIS A 298 6.87 -2.79 17.02
C HIS A 298 5.52 -2.27 17.47
N ARG A 299 5.22 -1.03 17.05
CA ARG A 299 3.94 -0.36 17.29
C ARG A 299 3.36 0.16 16.00
N TYR A 300 2.03 0.20 15.93
CA TYR A 300 1.33 0.90 14.88
C TYR A 300 0.89 2.27 15.36
N HIS A 301 1.01 3.23 14.47
CA HIS A 301 0.66 4.63 14.68
C HIS A 301 -0.32 5.11 13.62
N TYR A 302 -1.14 6.07 14.01
CA TYR A 302 -2.10 6.75 13.16
C TYR A 302 -1.89 8.25 13.27
N ALA A 303 -1.79 8.94 12.13
CA ALA A 303 -1.64 10.38 12.09
C ALA A 303 -2.65 11.00 11.13
N ARG A 304 -3.25 12.12 11.52
CA ARG A 304 -4.25 12.86 10.74
C ARG A 304 -3.90 14.35 10.71
N TRP A 305 -3.98 14.96 9.54
CA TRP A 305 -3.92 16.41 9.41
C TRP A 305 -5.27 17.03 9.78
N ALA A 306 -5.33 17.78 10.87
CA ALA A 306 -6.56 18.40 11.36
C ALA A 306 -6.26 19.71 12.09
N GLY A 307 -7.01 20.77 11.75
CA GLY A 307 -6.87 22.08 12.39
C GLY A 307 -5.47 22.70 12.19
N GLY A 308 -4.88 22.52 11.01
CA GLY A 308 -3.60 23.12 10.63
C GLY A 308 -2.37 22.43 11.23
N LYS A 309 -2.52 21.23 11.78
CA LYS A 309 -1.42 20.45 12.35
C LYS A 309 -1.64 18.94 12.22
N TRP A 310 -0.56 18.18 12.24
CA TRP A 310 -0.62 16.74 12.41
C TRP A 310 -0.95 16.38 13.86
N ARG A 311 -1.84 15.42 14.02
CA ARG A 311 -2.16 14.76 15.29
C ARG A 311 -1.84 13.30 15.13
N GLU A 312 -0.90 12.81 15.92
CA GLU A 312 -0.37 11.45 15.85
C GLU A 312 -0.64 10.75 17.17
N ASN A 313 -0.95 9.44 17.11
CA ASN A 313 -1.14 8.56 18.26
C ASN A 313 -0.62 7.17 17.96
N GLU A 314 0.01 6.52 18.94
CA GLU A 314 0.16 5.06 18.95
C GLU A 314 -1.21 4.42 19.07
N ILE A 315 -1.47 3.37 18.29
CA ILE A 315 -2.80 2.76 18.21
C ILE A 315 -2.83 1.29 18.63
N ALA A 316 -1.73 0.55 18.43
CA ALA A 316 -1.69 -0.88 18.72
C ALA A 316 -0.27 -1.42 18.82
N HIS A 317 -0.14 -2.55 19.51
CA HIS A 317 1.02 -3.42 19.38
C HIS A 317 1.05 -4.06 17.97
N ALA A 318 2.17 -3.93 17.27
CA ALA A 318 2.40 -4.54 15.96
C ALA A 318 3.13 -5.89 16.05
N GLY A 319 3.56 -6.25 17.26
CA GLY A 319 4.24 -7.49 17.54
C GLY A 319 5.74 -7.48 17.21
N SER A 320 6.28 -8.62 16.83
CA SER A 320 7.68 -8.78 16.48
C SER A 320 7.91 -8.66 14.97
N ARG A 321 9.19 -8.70 14.55
CA ARG A 321 9.56 -8.73 13.12
C ARG A 321 8.92 -9.88 12.37
N LEU A 322 8.62 -9.66 11.10
CA LEU A 322 8.00 -10.65 10.23
C LEU A 322 8.92 -11.85 9.93
N TYR A 323 10.22 -11.59 9.70
CA TYR A 323 11.24 -12.63 9.53
C TYR A 323 12.64 -12.11 9.85
N LYS A 324 13.55 -13.03 10.17
CA LYS A 324 14.92 -12.70 10.54
C LYS A 324 15.69 -12.10 9.37
N GLY A 325 16.38 -10.99 9.61
CA GLY A 325 17.18 -10.28 8.63
C GLY A 325 16.51 -9.06 8.01
N GLU A 326 15.21 -8.88 8.29
CA GLU A 326 14.46 -7.63 8.05
C GLU A 326 13.72 -7.27 9.34
N ASP A 327 14.49 -6.72 10.28
CA ASP A 327 14.02 -6.48 11.64
C ASP A 327 13.00 -5.35 11.74
N ASP A 328 12.85 -4.55 10.66
CA ASP A 328 11.87 -3.47 10.53
C ASP A 328 10.51 -3.93 9.95
N TYR A 329 10.43 -5.12 9.36
CA TYR A 329 9.19 -5.62 8.76
C TYR A 329 8.20 -6.09 9.82
N THR A 330 6.96 -5.59 9.72
CA THR A 330 5.80 -6.02 10.49
C THR A 330 4.78 -6.72 9.59
N GLY A 331 3.68 -7.20 10.17
CA GLY A 331 2.54 -7.71 9.41
C GLY A 331 1.83 -6.64 8.56
N ASN A 332 2.09 -5.37 8.84
CA ASN A 332 1.58 -4.16 8.18
C ASN A 332 0.19 -3.70 8.64
N VAL A 333 -0.15 -2.46 8.28
CA VAL A 333 -1.44 -1.80 8.58
C VAL A 333 -1.95 -1.08 7.34
N ALA A 334 -3.27 -1.14 7.13
CA ALA A 334 -3.97 -0.47 6.03
C ALA A 334 -5.13 0.39 6.53
N LEU A 335 -5.30 1.57 5.95
CA LEU A 335 -6.46 2.42 6.12
C LEU A 335 -7.63 1.91 5.27
N ASP A 336 -8.87 2.05 5.74
CA ASP A 336 -10.04 1.92 4.87
C ASP A 336 -10.22 3.24 4.09
N PRO A 337 -10.05 3.27 2.75
CA PRO A 337 -10.15 4.50 1.97
C PRO A 337 -11.57 5.09 1.94
N LYS A 338 -12.59 4.34 2.36
CA LYS A 338 -13.97 4.80 2.47
C LYS A 338 -14.26 5.47 3.81
N ASP A 339 -13.49 5.11 4.83
CA ASP A 339 -13.66 5.61 6.19
C ASP A 339 -12.31 5.51 6.92
N THR A 340 -11.53 6.58 6.85
CA THR A 340 -10.19 6.64 7.47
C THR A 340 -10.20 6.57 9.00
N ASP A 341 -11.37 6.51 9.64
CA ASP A 341 -11.51 6.18 11.06
C ASP A 341 -11.50 4.65 11.32
N ARG A 342 -11.23 3.86 10.26
CA ARG A 342 -11.10 2.40 10.29
C ARG A 342 -9.73 1.99 9.74
N VAL A 343 -9.11 1.03 10.42
CA VAL A 343 -7.84 0.42 9.99
C VAL A 343 -7.93 -1.09 10.09
N TYR A 344 -7.18 -1.78 9.24
CA TYR A 344 -6.92 -3.21 9.39
C TYR A 344 -5.44 -3.39 9.70
N ILE A 345 -5.13 -4.01 10.82
CA ILE A 345 -3.76 -4.33 11.20
C ILE A 345 -3.51 -5.83 11.13
N SER A 346 -2.28 -6.19 10.83
CA SER A 346 -1.76 -7.55 10.99
C SER A 346 -0.72 -7.56 12.09
N THR A 347 -0.91 -8.37 13.11
CA THR A 347 -0.03 -8.42 14.28
C THR A 347 0.03 -9.82 14.88
N ASN A 348 1.21 -10.23 15.38
CA ASN A 348 1.40 -11.43 16.17
C ASN A 348 1.42 -11.11 17.70
N ALA A 349 0.71 -10.06 18.08
CA ALA A 349 0.44 -9.70 19.45
C ALA A 349 -1.00 -9.21 19.62
N ASP A 350 -1.59 -9.36 20.78
CA ASP A 350 -2.87 -8.70 21.09
C ASP A 350 -2.71 -7.17 20.94
N PRO A 351 -3.58 -6.50 20.18
CA PRO A 351 -3.41 -5.06 19.86
C PRO A 351 -3.32 -4.15 21.09
N VAL A 352 -3.96 -4.53 22.19
CA VAL A 352 -4.07 -3.70 23.40
C VAL A 352 -3.07 -4.11 24.47
N SER A 353 -3.01 -5.41 24.80
CA SER A 353 -2.15 -5.91 25.88
C SER A 353 -0.72 -6.22 25.45
N GLY A 354 -0.47 -6.40 24.14
CA GLY A 354 0.80 -6.86 23.62
C GLY A 354 1.12 -8.33 23.89
N THR A 355 0.15 -9.11 24.40
CA THR A 355 0.34 -10.55 24.61
C THR A 355 0.63 -11.24 23.27
N ALA A 356 1.74 -11.98 23.19
CA ALA A 356 2.17 -12.65 21.98
C ALA A 356 1.15 -13.70 21.49
N LEU A 357 0.96 -13.75 20.18
CA LEU A 357 0.13 -14.73 19.48
C LEU A 357 1.03 -15.69 18.67
N PRO A 358 0.58 -16.95 18.43
CA PRO A 358 1.34 -17.93 17.66
C PRO A 358 1.58 -17.52 16.21
N HIS A 359 0.62 -16.83 15.60
CA HIS A 359 0.64 -16.35 14.23
C HIS A 359 0.20 -14.91 14.14
N TYR A 360 0.51 -14.27 13.01
CA TYR A 360 -0.06 -12.98 12.67
C TYR A 360 -1.56 -13.11 12.42
N GLU A 361 -2.33 -12.25 13.05
CA GLU A 361 -3.78 -12.17 12.91
C GLU A 361 -4.23 -10.80 12.40
N ILE A 362 -5.35 -10.77 11.69
CA ILE A 362 -5.96 -9.53 11.22
C ILE A 362 -6.94 -9.00 12.26
N TYR A 363 -6.80 -7.73 12.61
CA TYR A 363 -7.76 -7.01 13.45
C TYR A 363 -8.31 -5.80 12.73
N LEU A 364 -9.59 -5.53 12.94
CA LEU A 364 -10.24 -4.26 12.57
C LEU A 364 -10.19 -3.32 13.78
N GLY A 365 -9.59 -2.15 13.60
CA GLY A 365 -9.64 -1.03 14.53
C GLY A 365 -10.64 0.03 14.07
N VAL A 366 -11.39 0.59 15.01
CA VAL A 366 -12.31 1.71 14.76
C VAL A 366 -12.09 2.80 15.81
N THR A 367 -11.94 4.04 15.35
CA THR A 367 -11.90 5.23 16.21
C THR A 367 -13.16 6.07 16.02
N LYS A 368 -13.51 6.87 17.04
CA LYS A 368 -14.61 7.85 16.99
C LYS A 368 -14.17 9.25 17.42
N ASP A 369 -12.91 9.43 17.72
CA ASP A 369 -12.34 10.66 18.25
C ASP A 369 -11.08 11.12 17.49
N GLY A 370 -10.97 10.71 16.22
CA GLY A 370 -9.90 11.13 15.33
C GLY A 370 -8.57 10.43 15.60
N GLY A 371 -8.60 9.22 16.15
CA GLY A 371 -7.43 8.37 16.35
C GLY A 371 -6.90 8.31 17.78
N ALA A 372 -7.51 8.99 18.75
CA ALA A 372 -7.03 8.99 20.14
C ALA A 372 -7.38 7.71 20.89
N LYS A 373 -8.53 7.09 20.58
CA LYS A 373 -8.97 5.81 21.17
C LYS A 373 -9.46 4.87 20.09
N TRP A 374 -9.20 3.58 20.29
CA TRP A 374 -9.53 2.53 19.34
C TRP A 374 -10.28 1.38 19.98
N THR A 375 -11.23 0.84 19.24
CA THR A 375 -11.91 -0.43 19.56
C THR A 375 -11.45 -1.46 18.56
N TRP A 376 -10.96 -2.60 19.04
CA TRP A 376 -10.40 -3.68 18.24
C TRP A 376 -11.34 -4.87 18.15
N THR A 377 -11.45 -5.44 16.96
CA THR A 377 -12.22 -6.66 16.69
C THR A 377 -11.36 -7.61 15.86
N ALA A 378 -11.16 -8.83 16.34
CA ALA A 378 -10.45 -9.85 15.59
C ALA A 378 -11.24 -10.21 14.32
N VAL A 379 -10.57 -10.14 13.16
CA VAL A 379 -11.07 -10.59 11.86
C VAL A 379 -10.68 -12.04 11.63
N THR A 380 -9.45 -12.39 12.01
CA THR A 380 -8.95 -13.77 12.09
C THR A 380 -8.57 -14.09 13.53
N LYS A 381 -8.62 -15.35 13.91
CA LYS A 381 -8.28 -15.80 15.26
C LYS A 381 -7.89 -17.26 15.25
N ASP A 382 -6.92 -17.62 16.09
CA ASP A 382 -6.43 -18.99 16.27
C ASP A 382 -6.01 -19.64 14.94
N SER A 383 -5.40 -18.82 14.05
CA SER A 383 -4.97 -19.23 12.72
C SER A 383 -3.82 -20.23 12.78
N SER A 384 -3.76 -21.15 11.80
CA SER A 384 -2.65 -22.11 11.65
C SER A 384 -1.50 -21.59 10.76
N GLU A 385 -1.68 -20.45 10.13
CA GLU A 385 -0.70 -19.76 9.28
C GLU A 385 -0.81 -18.25 9.48
N ASP A 386 0.25 -17.52 9.12
CA ASP A 386 0.29 -16.07 9.26
C ASP A 386 -0.70 -15.40 8.30
N ASN A 387 -1.36 -14.34 8.77
CA ASN A 387 -2.20 -13.44 8.01
C ASN A 387 -1.55 -12.07 7.99
N ILE A 388 -0.98 -11.65 6.85
CA ILE A 388 -0.13 -10.46 6.76
C ILE A 388 -0.52 -9.54 5.61
N ARG A 389 0.00 -8.31 5.66
CA ARG A 389 -0.12 -7.31 4.60
C ARG A 389 -1.56 -7.06 4.13
N PRO A 390 -2.45 -6.62 5.03
CA PRO A 390 -3.78 -6.21 4.64
C PRO A 390 -3.72 -5.06 3.64
N ILE A 391 -4.67 -5.05 2.70
CA ILE A 391 -4.92 -3.95 1.78
C ILE A 391 -6.43 -3.71 1.69
N CYS A 392 -6.85 -2.45 1.58
CA CYS A 392 -8.25 -2.07 1.46
C CYS A 392 -8.51 -1.53 0.06
N PRO A 393 -9.15 -2.29 -0.83
CA PRO A 393 -9.44 -1.81 -2.18
C PRO A 393 -10.29 -0.55 -2.19
N ILE A 394 -9.99 0.40 -3.08
CA ILE A 394 -10.83 1.57 -3.30
C ILE A 394 -12.10 1.13 -4.03
N VAL A 395 -13.19 0.91 -3.29
CA VAL A 395 -14.40 0.29 -3.85
C VAL A 395 -15.67 0.70 -3.15
N ARG A 396 -16.74 0.85 -3.95
CA ARG A 396 -18.11 0.65 -3.47
C ARG A 396 -18.53 -0.79 -3.76
N GLY A 397 -18.93 -1.57 -2.73
CA GLY A 397 -19.52 -2.90 -2.87
C GLY A 397 -18.57 -4.07 -3.07
N GLY A 398 -17.25 -3.89 -2.88
CA GLY A 398 -16.27 -4.97 -2.88
C GLY A 398 -15.88 -5.47 -1.49
N PRO A 399 -14.94 -6.43 -1.38
CA PRO A 399 -14.40 -6.84 -0.09
C PRO A 399 -13.78 -5.64 0.62
N PRO A 400 -14.07 -5.45 1.91
CA PRO A 400 -13.50 -4.32 2.65
C PRO A 400 -12.00 -4.44 2.84
N VAL A 401 -11.46 -5.66 2.86
CA VAL A 401 -10.05 -5.95 3.07
C VAL A 401 -9.66 -7.27 2.40
N LEU A 402 -8.47 -7.26 1.80
CA LEU A 402 -7.74 -8.46 1.36
C LEU A 402 -6.44 -8.55 2.16
N TRP A 403 -5.87 -9.75 2.29
CA TRP A 403 -4.56 -9.97 2.91
C TRP A 403 -3.89 -11.25 2.37
N LEU A 404 -2.63 -11.44 2.70
CA LEU A 404 -1.85 -12.62 2.38
C LEU A 404 -1.93 -13.62 3.54
N ARG A 405 -2.31 -14.86 3.27
CA ARG A 405 -2.32 -15.95 4.25
C ARG A 405 -1.32 -17.03 3.85
N GLY A 406 -0.39 -17.36 4.74
CA GLY A 406 0.61 -18.37 4.46
C GLY A 406 1.91 -18.14 5.21
N LYS A 407 3.04 -18.32 4.55
CA LYS A 407 4.36 -18.22 5.17
C LYS A 407 5.30 -17.35 4.36
N MET A 408 5.99 -16.46 5.05
CA MET A 408 7.06 -15.62 4.51
C MET A 408 8.40 -15.99 5.16
N LEU A 409 9.36 -16.46 4.36
CA LEU A 409 10.73 -16.67 4.82
C LEU A 409 11.61 -15.47 4.45
N THR A 410 11.39 -14.90 3.27
CA THR A 410 11.94 -13.63 2.78
C THR A 410 10.99 -13.08 1.71
N TYR A 411 11.20 -11.83 1.27
CA TYR A 411 10.45 -11.22 0.16
C TYR A 411 10.67 -11.92 -1.20
N THR A 412 11.65 -12.81 -1.31
CA THR A 412 11.91 -13.66 -2.49
C THR A 412 11.63 -15.15 -2.24
N ASN A 413 11.17 -15.52 -1.05
CA ASN A 413 10.85 -16.89 -0.68
C ASN A 413 9.64 -16.90 0.25
N TYR A 414 8.48 -17.11 -0.34
CA TYR A 414 7.20 -17.09 0.36
C TYR A 414 6.20 -18.06 -0.31
N ARG A 415 5.14 -18.37 0.42
CA ARG A 415 4.00 -19.13 -0.09
C ARG A 415 2.74 -18.54 0.51
N PHE A 416 1.95 -17.87 -0.31
CA PHE A 416 0.72 -17.22 0.13
C PHE A 416 -0.48 -17.53 -0.76
N GLN A 417 -1.64 -17.50 -0.13
CA GLN A 417 -2.94 -17.29 -0.76
C GLN A 417 -3.36 -15.84 -0.56
N VAL A 418 -4.08 -15.29 -1.52
CA VAL A 418 -4.81 -14.03 -1.33
C VAL A 418 -6.18 -14.37 -0.77
N VAL A 419 -6.45 -13.88 0.41
CA VAL A 419 -7.72 -14.08 1.11
C VAL A 419 -8.33 -12.72 1.50
N GLY A 420 -9.59 -12.71 1.89
CA GLY A 420 -10.26 -11.48 2.30
C GLY A 420 -11.63 -11.74 2.87
N LEU A 421 -12.27 -10.68 3.37
CA LEU A 421 -13.68 -10.74 3.76
C LEU A 421 -14.57 -10.71 2.51
N ALA A 422 -15.58 -11.54 2.47
CA ALA A 422 -16.61 -11.42 1.44
C ALA A 422 -17.28 -10.04 1.55
N GLY A 423 -17.41 -9.31 0.44
CA GLY A 423 -18.24 -8.12 0.36
C GLY A 423 -19.69 -8.43 0.70
N LYS A 424 -20.42 -7.46 1.22
CA LYS A 424 -21.88 -7.59 1.47
C LYS A 424 -22.65 -7.46 0.18
#